data_9139b6a7ed014b179d5485e295eb0f05
#
_entry.id   9139b6a7ed014b179d5485e295eb0f05
#
_cell.length_a   1.000
_cell.length_b   1.000
_cell.length_c   1.000
_cell.angle_alpha   90.00
_cell.angle_beta   90.00
_cell.angle_gamma   90.00
#
_symmetry.space_group_name_H-M   'P 1'
#
loop_
_entity.id
_entity.type
_entity.pdbx_description
1 polymer ?
#
loop_
_entity_poly.entity_id
_entity_poly.type
_entity_poly.pdbx_seq_one_letter_code
_entity_poly.pdbx_strand_id
1 'polypeptide(L)'
;MERSDPAVCNVSFNREGRDEMIKASNDLQDLRRRLYVKAKSETSWRFWGLYVHVCKMETLRKAYALAEDNDGAPGVDGITFAAIEAQGVDAFLGQIRGELVERTYKPLPARRQEIPKDGGKVRVLSIPAIRDRVVQGALKLILEPIFEADFQPGSFGYRPKKTAHEAVDRVAKAIVQHKTRVIAELF
;
A
#
# COMPACT_ATOMS: atom_id res chain seq x y z
N MET A 1 44.28 4.82 21.82
CA MET A 1 43.25 3.81 21.49
C MET A 1 42.07 4.58 20.93
N GLU A 2 42.21 4.99 19.65
CA GLU A 2 41.27 5.82 18.91
C GLU A 2 40.20 4.92 18.33
N ARG A 3 38.93 5.26 18.59
CA ARG A 3 37.79 4.65 17.94
C ARG A 3 37.53 5.42 16.67
N SER A 4 37.78 4.76 15.55
CA SER A 4 37.40 5.24 14.22
C SER A 4 35.89 5.19 14.03
N ASP A 5 35.30 6.37 13.79
CA ASP A 5 33.89 6.52 13.37
C ASP A 5 33.66 5.87 12.00
N PRO A 6 32.50 5.21 11.78
CA PRO A 6 32.18 4.67 10.48
C PRO A 6 31.82 5.82 9.51
N ALA A 7 32.49 5.80 8.39
CA ALA A 7 32.33 6.74 7.27
C ALA A 7 30.86 6.91 6.89
N VAL A 8 30.35 8.13 7.07
CA VAL A 8 29.09 8.61 6.48
C VAL A 8 29.28 8.58 4.96
N CYS A 9 28.66 7.62 4.30
CA CYS A 9 28.62 7.52 2.86
C CYS A 9 27.80 8.70 2.30
N ASN A 10 28.47 9.81 1.99
CA ASN A 10 27.93 10.94 1.25
C ASN A 10 27.72 10.50 -0.21
N VAL A 11 26.61 9.87 -0.49
CA VAL A 11 26.13 9.67 -1.86
C VAL A 11 25.64 11.03 -2.33
N SER A 12 26.44 11.67 -3.19
CA SER A 12 26.02 12.89 -3.93
C SER A 12 24.83 12.51 -4.82
N PHE A 13 23.62 12.80 -4.34
CA PHE A 13 22.39 12.59 -5.08
C PHE A 13 22.35 13.58 -6.26
N ASN A 14 22.31 13.05 -7.48
CA ASN A 14 22.07 13.81 -8.69
C ASN A 14 20.73 14.57 -8.56
N ARG A 15 20.79 15.90 -8.47
CA ARG A 15 19.63 16.80 -8.27
C ARG A 15 18.63 16.73 -9.42
N GLU A 16 19.09 16.47 -10.64
CA GLU A 16 18.25 16.49 -11.85
C GLU A 16 17.18 15.39 -11.89
N GLY A 17 17.48 14.17 -11.44
CA GLY A 17 16.48 13.10 -11.35
C GLY A 17 15.45 13.30 -10.23
N ARG A 18 15.72 14.18 -9.27
CA ARG A 18 14.81 14.57 -8.20
C ARG A 18 13.76 15.57 -8.66
N ASP A 19 14.18 16.51 -9.52
CA ASP A 19 13.34 17.62 -9.98
C ASP A 19 12.27 17.17 -10.98
N GLU A 20 12.50 16.14 -11.77
CA GLU A 20 11.46 15.57 -12.65
C GLU A 20 10.35 14.84 -11.90
N MET A 21 10.66 14.17 -10.78
CA MET A 21 9.64 13.52 -9.94
C MET A 21 8.96 14.49 -8.96
N ILE A 22 9.64 15.57 -8.58
CA ILE A 22 9.16 16.61 -7.65
C ILE A 22 8.37 17.72 -8.37
N LYS A 23 8.52 17.89 -9.68
CA LYS A 23 7.56 18.68 -10.48
C LYS A 23 6.21 17.98 -10.45
N ALA A 24 5.61 18.16 -9.32
CA ALA A 24 4.39 17.59 -8.84
C ALA A 24 3.30 17.62 -9.92
N SER A 25 2.91 16.47 -10.37
CA SER A 25 1.51 16.26 -10.66
C SER A 25 0.73 16.63 -9.40
N ASN A 26 -0.11 17.64 -9.49
CA ASN A 26 -1.02 18.01 -8.41
C ASN A 26 -2.13 16.97 -8.24
N ASP A 27 -2.20 15.99 -9.11
CA ASP A 27 -3.18 14.91 -9.12
C ASP A 27 -2.51 13.57 -8.78
N LEU A 28 -3.00 12.92 -7.72
CA LEU A 28 -2.60 11.59 -7.29
C LEU A 28 -2.75 10.53 -8.40
N GLN A 29 -3.78 10.66 -9.26
CA GLN A 29 -4.02 9.70 -10.34
C GLN A 29 -2.95 9.80 -11.43
N ASP A 30 -2.53 11.00 -11.78
CA ASP A 30 -1.46 11.21 -12.75
C ASP A 30 -0.13 10.69 -12.20
N LEU A 31 0.18 10.93 -10.93
CA LEU A 31 1.34 10.35 -10.26
C LEU A 31 1.31 8.82 -10.35
N ARG A 32 0.20 8.18 -10.01
CA ARG A 32 0.03 6.71 -10.06
C ARG A 32 0.26 6.18 -11.48
N ARG A 33 -0.29 6.86 -12.49
CA ARG A 33 -0.09 6.52 -13.91
C ARG A 33 1.38 6.62 -14.31
N ARG A 34 2.06 7.69 -13.94
CA ARG A 34 3.49 7.90 -14.24
C ARG A 34 4.37 6.86 -13.57
N LEU A 35 4.10 6.50 -12.31
CA LEU A 35 4.79 5.43 -11.61
C LEU A 35 4.65 4.10 -12.34
N TYR A 36 3.42 3.75 -12.75
CA TYR A 36 3.16 2.52 -13.50
C TYR A 36 3.89 2.49 -14.84
N VAL A 37 3.79 3.56 -15.63
CA VAL A 37 4.45 3.66 -16.95
C VAL A 37 5.96 3.53 -16.81
N LYS A 38 6.56 4.25 -15.83
CA LYS A 38 8.01 4.19 -15.59
C LYS A 38 8.46 2.80 -15.14
N ALA A 39 7.75 2.17 -14.21
CA ALA A 39 8.05 0.81 -13.77
C ALA A 39 7.94 -0.21 -14.91
N LYS A 40 6.96 -0.04 -15.79
CA LYS A 40 6.74 -0.94 -16.93
C LYS A 40 7.77 -0.78 -18.04
N SER A 41 8.21 0.44 -18.31
CA SER A 41 9.18 0.74 -19.37
C SER A 41 10.64 0.45 -18.95
N GLU A 42 10.94 0.59 -17.68
CA GLU A 42 12.32 0.47 -17.18
C GLU A 42 12.34 -0.44 -15.94
N THR A 43 12.43 -1.74 -16.14
CA THR A 43 12.38 -2.76 -15.06
C THR A 43 13.53 -2.67 -14.06
N SER A 44 14.66 -2.08 -14.46
CA SER A 44 15.81 -1.83 -13.57
C SER A 44 15.74 -0.50 -12.80
N TRP A 45 14.70 0.32 -13.06
CA TRP A 45 14.57 1.63 -12.43
C TRP A 45 14.33 1.53 -10.94
N ARG A 46 15.02 2.36 -10.17
CA ARG A 46 14.83 2.47 -8.71
C ARG A 46 14.12 3.76 -8.39
N PHE A 47 12.99 3.65 -7.70
CA PHE A 47 12.18 4.79 -7.31
C PHE A 47 12.69 5.39 -6.00
N TRP A 48 12.96 6.69 -6.01
CA TRP A 48 13.40 7.47 -4.85
C TRP A 48 12.37 8.53 -4.50
N GLY A 49 12.34 8.96 -3.25
CA GLY A 49 11.47 10.06 -2.83
C GLY A 49 9.98 9.73 -2.74
N LEU A 50 9.58 8.47 -2.87
CA LEU A 50 8.16 8.07 -2.80
C LEU A 50 7.49 8.44 -1.47
N TYR A 51 8.27 8.48 -0.39
CA TYR A 51 7.77 8.82 0.94
C TYR A 51 7.12 10.21 1.02
N VAL A 52 7.67 11.18 0.30
CA VAL A 52 7.08 12.54 0.24
C VAL A 52 5.64 12.50 -0.29
N HIS A 53 5.36 11.62 -1.25
CA HIS A 53 4.03 11.46 -1.82
C HIS A 53 3.07 10.76 -0.84
N VAL A 54 3.55 9.86 0.01
CA VAL A 54 2.75 9.26 1.09
C VAL A 54 2.32 10.32 2.10
N CYS A 55 3.21 11.28 2.43
CA CYS A 55 2.94 12.36 3.38
C CYS A 55 2.05 13.49 2.83
N LYS A 56 1.63 13.47 1.56
CA LYS A 56 0.73 14.49 1.01
C LYS A 56 -0.68 14.35 1.58
N MET A 57 -1.29 15.50 1.95
CA MET A 57 -2.68 15.52 2.45
C MET A 57 -3.67 14.90 1.47
N GLU A 58 -3.50 15.12 0.17
CA GLU A 58 -4.32 14.51 -0.88
C GLU A 58 -4.28 12.97 -0.82
N THR A 59 -3.07 12.38 -0.66
CA THR A 59 -2.90 10.94 -0.54
C THR A 59 -3.55 10.40 0.73
N LEU A 60 -3.37 11.09 1.85
CA LEU A 60 -3.96 10.71 3.14
C LEU A 60 -5.50 10.82 3.11
N ARG A 61 -6.06 11.90 2.52
CA ARG A 61 -7.52 12.04 2.35
C ARG A 61 -8.09 10.90 1.48
N LYS A 62 -7.43 10.57 0.38
CA LYS A 62 -7.87 9.44 -0.47
C LYS A 62 -7.78 8.10 0.26
N ALA A 63 -6.73 7.90 1.04
CA ALA A 63 -6.56 6.69 1.84
C ALA A 63 -7.62 6.59 2.96
N TYR A 64 -7.96 7.73 3.60
CA TYR A 64 -9.03 7.82 4.59
C TYR A 64 -10.38 7.45 3.99
N ALA A 65 -10.76 8.06 2.87
CA ALA A 65 -12.03 7.75 2.19
C ALA A 65 -12.14 6.27 1.81
N LEU A 66 -11.05 5.65 1.31
CA LEU A 66 -11.05 4.21 1.02
C LEU A 66 -11.13 3.33 2.27
N ALA A 67 -10.60 3.78 3.40
CA ALA A 67 -10.70 3.05 4.66
C ALA A 67 -12.11 3.18 5.28
N GLU A 68 -12.75 4.34 5.11
CA GLU A 68 -14.12 4.65 5.52
C GLU A 68 -15.14 3.85 4.70
N ASP A 69 -15.00 3.80 3.36
CA ASP A 69 -15.87 3.00 2.48
C ASP A 69 -15.94 1.51 2.91
N ASN A 70 -14.90 0.99 3.56
CA ASN A 70 -14.88 -0.37 4.08
C ASN A 70 -15.52 -0.52 5.47
N ASP A 71 -15.87 0.58 6.14
CA ASP A 71 -16.55 0.68 7.45
C ASP A 71 -16.10 -0.40 8.47
N GLY A 72 -14.79 -0.59 8.57
CA GLY A 72 -14.22 -1.64 9.41
C GLY A 72 -14.19 -1.25 10.88
N ALA A 73 -14.43 -2.21 11.76
CA ALA A 73 -14.43 -2.07 13.22
C ALA A 73 -13.20 -1.29 13.75
N PRO A 74 -13.32 -0.54 14.88
CA PRO A 74 -12.22 0.22 15.47
C PRO A 74 -11.06 -0.68 15.93
N GLY A 75 -9.86 -0.13 15.98
CA GLY A 75 -8.67 -0.80 16.47
C GLY A 75 -8.61 -0.94 17.99
N VAL A 76 -7.40 -1.06 18.53
CA VAL A 76 -7.15 -1.15 19.98
C VAL A 76 -7.47 0.15 20.72
N ASP A 77 -7.39 1.27 20.01
CA ASP A 77 -7.67 2.63 20.50
C ASP A 77 -9.18 2.92 20.64
N GLY A 78 -10.05 2.08 20.11
CA GLY A 78 -11.49 2.24 20.15
C GLY A 78 -12.03 3.41 19.32
N ILE A 79 -11.18 4.12 18.55
CA ILE A 79 -11.59 5.27 17.76
C ILE A 79 -12.38 4.77 16.53
N THR A 80 -13.56 5.37 16.31
CA THR A 80 -14.46 5.07 15.18
C THR A 80 -14.37 6.17 14.11
N PHE A 81 -14.82 5.87 12.88
CA PHE A 81 -14.91 6.88 11.81
C PHE A 81 -15.83 8.03 12.20
N ALA A 82 -17.00 7.75 12.80
CA ALA A 82 -17.92 8.79 13.30
C ALA A 82 -17.28 9.72 14.34
N ALA A 83 -16.42 9.19 15.22
CA ALA A 83 -15.70 10.01 16.19
C ALA A 83 -14.65 10.93 15.51
N ILE A 84 -13.99 10.44 14.46
CA ILE A 84 -13.04 11.24 13.67
C ILE A 84 -13.78 12.36 12.91
N GLU A 85 -14.91 12.05 12.30
CA GLU A 85 -15.74 13.03 11.59
C GLU A 85 -16.21 14.15 12.53
N ALA A 86 -16.69 13.78 13.73
CA ALA A 86 -17.14 14.75 14.74
C ALA A 86 -15.99 15.66 15.23
N GLN A 87 -14.76 15.18 15.26
CA GLN A 87 -13.57 15.95 15.64
C GLN A 87 -12.93 16.72 14.47
N GLY A 88 -13.26 16.37 13.25
CA GLY A 88 -12.74 16.94 12.02
C GLY A 88 -11.64 16.09 11.38
N VAL A 89 -11.96 15.52 10.23
CA VAL A 89 -11.08 14.63 9.45
C VAL A 89 -9.75 15.31 9.11
N ASP A 90 -9.76 16.56 8.71
CA ASP A 90 -8.54 17.29 8.35
C ASP A 90 -7.58 17.51 9.52
N ALA A 91 -8.09 17.72 10.73
CA ALA A 91 -7.28 17.81 11.94
C ALA A 91 -6.60 16.46 12.24
N PHE A 92 -7.38 15.39 12.18
CA PHE A 92 -6.87 14.01 12.35
C PHE A 92 -5.78 13.65 11.32
N LEU A 93 -6.01 13.93 10.05
CA LEU A 93 -5.03 13.68 8.99
C LEU A 93 -3.81 14.60 9.10
N GLY A 94 -4.00 15.83 9.56
CA GLY A 94 -2.93 16.78 9.84
C GLY A 94 -1.96 16.28 10.90
N GLN A 95 -2.48 15.68 11.97
CA GLN A 95 -1.66 15.04 13.00
C GLN A 95 -0.85 13.88 12.44
N ILE A 96 -1.48 12.95 11.71
CA ILE A 96 -0.78 11.83 11.07
C ILE A 96 0.32 12.34 10.13
N ARG A 97 0.01 13.35 9.32
CA ARG A 97 0.99 13.97 8.43
C ARG A 97 2.18 14.55 9.17
N GLY A 98 1.93 15.28 10.27
CA GLY A 98 2.98 15.84 11.12
C GLY A 98 3.93 14.74 11.60
N GLU A 99 3.39 13.68 12.20
CA GLU A 99 4.17 12.55 12.68
C GLU A 99 4.97 11.84 11.56
N LEU A 100 4.37 11.71 10.36
CA LEU A 100 5.08 11.12 9.22
C LEU A 100 6.23 12.01 8.73
N VAL A 101 6.03 13.32 8.63
CA VAL A 101 7.05 14.28 8.18
C VAL A 101 8.21 14.35 9.18
N GLU A 102 7.90 14.35 10.48
CA GLU A 102 8.88 14.36 11.57
C GLU A 102 9.52 12.98 11.82
N ARG A 103 9.02 11.93 11.15
CA ARG A 103 9.45 10.53 11.33
C ARG A 103 9.26 10.01 12.77
N THR A 104 8.29 10.54 13.47
CA THR A 104 7.90 10.14 14.84
C THR A 104 6.75 9.14 14.85
N TYR A 105 6.12 8.91 13.69
CA TYR A 105 4.99 7.98 13.57
C TYR A 105 5.34 6.58 14.05
N LYS A 106 4.49 6.06 14.95
CA LYS A 106 4.57 4.68 15.43
C LYS A 106 3.20 4.01 15.29
N PRO A 107 3.13 2.86 14.59
CA PRO A 107 1.89 2.12 14.48
C PRO A 107 1.46 1.55 15.84
N LEU A 108 0.15 1.46 16.05
CA LEU A 108 -0.43 0.85 17.24
C LEU A 108 -0.51 -0.69 17.08
N PRO A 109 -0.53 -1.43 18.19
CA PRO A 109 -0.83 -2.87 18.13
C PRO A 109 -2.20 -3.12 17.51
N ALA A 110 -2.33 -4.17 16.69
CA ALA A 110 -3.62 -4.53 16.14
C ALA A 110 -4.49 -5.20 17.21
N ARG A 111 -5.78 -4.86 17.26
CA ARG A 111 -6.77 -5.53 18.11
C ARG A 111 -7.03 -6.93 17.57
N ARG A 112 -6.87 -7.94 18.42
CA ARG A 112 -7.16 -9.32 18.04
C ARG A 112 -8.65 -9.61 18.27
N GLN A 113 -9.30 -10.20 17.27
CA GLN A 113 -10.68 -10.65 17.33
C GLN A 113 -10.75 -12.11 16.89
N GLU A 114 -11.30 -12.96 17.73
CA GLU A 114 -11.51 -14.36 17.41
C GLU A 114 -12.88 -14.55 16.77
N ILE A 115 -12.92 -15.28 15.66
CA ILE A 115 -14.13 -15.63 14.94
C ILE A 115 -14.21 -17.15 14.88
N PRO A 116 -15.27 -17.77 15.42
CA PRO A 116 -15.46 -19.20 15.30
C PRO A 116 -15.67 -19.59 13.82
N LYS A 117 -15.10 -20.71 13.42
CA LYS A 117 -15.32 -21.37 12.14
C LYS A 117 -16.03 -22.68 12.32
N ASP A 118 -16.65 -23.16 11.24
CA ASP A 118 -17.23 -24.48 11.20
C ASP A 118 -16.17 -25.54 11.54
N GLY A 119 -16.58 -26.58 12.32
CA GLY A 119 -15.69 -27.63 12.77
C GLY A 119 -14.83 -27.28 14.00
N GLY A 120 -15.23 -26.30 14.83
CA GLY A 120 -14.60 -25.98 16.12
C GLY A 120 -13.26 -25.26 16.00
N LYS A 121 -12.84 -24.83 14.80
CA LYS A 121 -11.64 -24.03 14.58
C LYS A 121 -11.93 -22.56 14.84
N VAL A 122 -10.90 -21.81 15.27
CA VAL A 122 -10.98 -20.35 15.49
C VAL A 122 -10.10 -19.65 14.47
N ARG A 123 -10.65 -18.61 13.83
CA ARG A 123 -9.88 -17.67 13.02
C ARG A 123 -9.59 -16.42 13.83
N VAL A 124 -8.34 -16.04 13.93
CA VAL A 124 -7.93 -14.79 14.57
C VAL A 124 -7.80 -13.70 13.50
N LEU A 125 -8.55 -12.60 13.67
CA LEU A 125 -8.39 -11.37 12.89
C LEU A 125 -7.56 -10.38 13.67
N SER A 126 -6.66 -9.71 12.97
CA SER A 126 -5.89 -8.57 13.49
C SER A 126 -6.44 -7.28 12.90
N ILE A 127 -7.06 -6.45 13.73
CA ILE A 127 -7.75 -5.21 13.32
C ILE A 127 -6.85 -4.03 13.70
N PRO A 128 -6.18 -3.37 12.73
CA PRO A 128 -5.36 -2.19 12.99
C PRO A 128 -6.24 -0.98 13.32
N ALA A 129 -5.69 0.01 14.03
CA ALA A 129 -6.32 1.29 14.26
C ALA A 129 -6.62 2.03 12.95
N ILE A 130 -7.64 2.92 12.94
CA ILE A 130 -7.99 3.67 11.73
C ILE A 130 -6.81 4.49 11.23
N ARG A 131 -6.05 5.13 12.12
CA ARG A 131 -4.83 5.86 11.76
C ARG A 131 -3.83 5.00 10.99
N ASP A 132 -3.65 3.75 11.41
CA ASP A 132 -2.72 2.82 10.76
C ASP A 132 -3.26 2.34 9.42
N ARG A 133 -4.58 2.15 9.28
CA ARG A 133 -5.23 1.84 8.00
C ARG A 133 -5.04 2.96 7.00
N VAL A 134 -5.15 4.22 7.43
CA VAL A 134 -4.91 5.39 6.57
C VAL A 134 -3.47 5.41 6.07
N VAL A 135 -2.49 5.20 6.94
CA VAL A 135 -1.08 5.17 6.54
C VAL A 135 -0.78 3.98 5.62
N GLN A 136 -1.30 2.79 5.93
CA GLN A 136 -1.18 1.62 5.06
C GLN A 136 -1.86 1.85 3.70
N GLY A 137 -3.03 2.46 3.69
CA GLY A 137 -3.74 2.86 2.47
C GLY A 137 -2.94 3.86 1.62
N ALA A 138 -2.34 4.86 2.25
CA ALA A 138 -1.48 5.84 1.59
C ALA A 138 -0.24 5.18 0.97
N LEU A 139 0.42 4.28 1.71
CA LEU A 139 1.53 3.48 1.18
C LEU A 139 1.09 2.62 0.00
N LYS A 140 -0.05 1.92 0.12
CA LYS A 140 -0.61 1.11 -0.96
C LYS A 140 -0.87 1.95 -2.21
N LEU A 141 -1.49 3.12 -2.08
CA LEU A 141 -1.79 4.01 -3.21
C LEU A 141 -0.54 4.37 -4.03
N ILE A 142 0.59 4.55 -3.38
CA ILE A 142 1.86 4.93 -4.03
C ILE A 142 2.62 3.72 -4.57
N LEU A 143 2.62 2.59 -3.85
CA LEU A 143 3.42 1.42 -4.21
C LEU A 143 2.70 0.48 -5.20
N GLU A 144 1.37 0.38 -5.12
CA GLU A 144 0.56 -0.53 -5.95
C GLU A 144 0.85 -0.40 -7.46
N PRO A 145 0.95 0.82 -8.06
CA PRO A 145 1.25 0.95 -9.48
C PRO A 145 2.58 0.33 -9.90
N ILE A 146 3.58 0.39 -9.02
CA ILE A 146 4.92 -0.14 -9.28
C ILE A 146 4.86 -1.66 -9.29
N PHE A 147 4.29 -2.27 -8.24
CA PHE A 147 4.13 -3.73 -8.17
C PHE A 147 3.21 -4.28 -9.26
N GLU A 148 2.14 -3.54 -9.61
CA GLU A 148 1.22 -3.95 -10.68
C GLU A 148 1.92 -4.02 -12.04
N ALA A 149 2.92 -3.18 -12.27
CA ALA A 149 3.73 -3.20 -13.49
C ALA A 149 4.60 -4.48 -13.60
N ASP A 150 5.04 -5.02 -12.46
CA ASP A 150 5.92 -6.20 -12.39
C ASP A 150 5.16 -7.53 -12.41
N PHE A 151 3.89 -7.54 -12.05
CA PHE A 151 3.13 -8.77 -11.98
C PHE A 151 3.02 -9.48 -13.33
N GLN A 152 3.26 -10.79 -13.30
CA GLN A 152 3.06 -11.65 -14.45
C GLN A 152 1.59 -11.71 -14.89
N PRO A 153 1.32 -11.90 -16.21
CA PRO A 153 -0.05 -12.00 -16.72
C PRO A 153 -0.89 -13.10 -16.07
N GLY A 154 -0.24 -14.11 -15.48
CA GLY A 154 -0.87 -15.24 -14.77
C GLY A 154 -1.17 -15.00 -13.29
N SER A 155 -0.73 -13.90 -12.72
CA SER A 155 -1.01 -13.56 -11.33
C SER A 155 -2.37 -12.89 -11.22
N PHE A 156 -3.30 -13.45 -10.42
CA PHE A 156 -4.68 -12.96 -10.27
C PHE A 156 -5.00 -12.51 -8.85
N GLY A 157 -4.39 -13.12 -7.82
CA GLY A 157 -4.73 -12.87 -6.42
C GLY A 157 -4.52 -11.42 -5.99
N TYR A 158 -5.54 -10.82 -5.38
CA TYR A 158 -5.53 -9.47 -4.79
C TYR A 158 -5.12 -8.33 -5.73
N ARG A 159 -5.19 -8.54 -7.04
CA ARG A 159 -4.87 -7.52 -8.04
C ARG A 159 -6.09 -6.72 -8.46
N PRO A 160 -5.95 -5.39 -8.69
CA PRO A 160 -7.02 -4.57 -9.26
C PRO A 160 -7.52 -5.14 -10.59
N LYS A 161 -8.82 -5.12 -10.80
CA LYS A 161 -9.46 -5.56 -12.06
C LYS A 161 -9.19 -7.01 -12.46
N LYS A 162 -8.72 -7.87 -11.54
CA LYS A 162 -8.57 -9.30 -11.73
C LYS A 162 -9.60 -10.06 -10.90
N THR A 163 -10.22 -11.07 -11.49
CA THR A 163 -11.27 -11.85 -10.85
C THR A 163 -10.88 -13.33 -10.70
N ALA A 164 -11.49 -14.01 -9.74
CA ALA A 164 -11.30 -15.45 -9.58
C ALA A 164 -11.81 -16.23 -10.81
N HIS A 165 -12.87 -15.75 -11.47
CA HIS A 165 -13.41 -16.37 -12.69
C HIS A 165 -12.38 -16.32 -13.84
N GLU A 166 -11.71 -15.21 -14.05
CA GLU A 166 -10.65 -15.11 -15.06
C GLU A 166 -9.48 -16.06 -14.77
N ALA A 167 -9.15 -16.28 -13.50
CA ALA A 167 -8.13 -17.26 -13.10
C ALA A 167 -8.56 -18.69 -13.47
N VAL A 168 -9.79 -19.07 -13.14
CA VAL A 168 -10.35 -20.38 -13.47
C VAL A 168 -10.42 -20.58 -14.99
N ASP A 169 -10.92 -19.58 -15.73
CA ASP A 169 -10.99 -19.61 -17.19
C ASP A 169 -9.61 -19.83 -17.83
N ARG A 170 -8.58 -19.19 -17.29
CA ARG A 170 -7.22 -19.36 -17.79
C ARG A 170 -6.72 -20.79 -17.60
N VAL A 171 -6.98 -21.38 -16.42
CA VAL A 171 -6.63 -22.79 -16.13
C VAL A 171 -7.40 -23.72 -17.07
N ALA A 172 -8.70 -23.52 -17.21
CA ALA A 172 -9.55 -24.32 -18.09
C ALA A 172 -9.05 -24.26 -19.54
N LYS A 173 -8.74 -23.07 -20.05
CA LYS A 173 -8.19 -22.88 -21.40
C LYS A 173 -6.83 -23.59 -21.58
N ALA A 174 -5.96 -23.51 -20.58
CA ALA A 174 -4.65 -24.19 -20.63
C ALA A 174 -4.80 -25.70 -20.70
N ILE A 175 -5.73 -26.28 -19.96
CA ILE A 175 -6.00 -27.72 -19.98
C ILE A 175 -6.61 -28.16 -21.32
N VAL A 176 -7.65 -27.46 -21.79
CA VAL A 176 -8.41 -27.87 -22.98
C VAL A 176 -7.64 -27.60 -24.27
N GLN A 177 -7.06 -26.39 -24.42
CA GLN A 177 -6.42 -25.94 -25.65
C GLN A 177 -4.99 -26.42 -25.81
N HIS A 178 -4.22 -26.41 -24.70
CA HIS A 178 -2.78 -26.74 -24.75
C HIS A 178 -2.45 -28.14 -24.24
N LYS A 179 -3.46 -28.93 -23.83
CA LYS A 179 -3.29 -30.28 -23.25
C LYS A 179 -2.21 -30.33 -22.15
N THR A 180 -2.08 -29.24 -21.41
CA THR A 180 -1.07 -29.09 -20.36
C THR A 180 -1.41 -30.03 -19.21
N ARG A 181 -0.51 -30.99 -18.94
CA ARG A 181 -0.67 -31.95 -17.83
C ARG A 181 -0.05 -31.47 -16.51
N VAL A 182 0.54 -30.29 -16.51
CA VAL A 182 1.20 -29.74 -15.31
C VAL A 182 0.18 -29.00 -14.48
N ILE A 183 -0.23 -29.59 -13.37
CA ILE A 183 -0.91 -28.89 -12.29
C ILE A 183 0.22 -28.22 -11.50
N ALA A 184 0.43 -26.93 -11.67
CA ALA A 184 1.26 -26.18 -10.75
C ALA A 184 0.51 -26.12 -9.40
N GLU A 185 1.13 -26.59 -8.35
CA GLU A 185 0.63 -26.37 -6.99
C GLU A 185 0.61 -24.87 -6.73
N LEU A 186 -0.59 -24.31 -6.73
CA LEU A 186 -0.86 -22.92 -6.36
C LEU A 186 -1.11 -22.88 -4.86
N PHE A 187 -0.06 -22.71 -4.06
CA PHE A 187 -0.12 -22.38 -2.66
C PHE A 187 0.63 -21.08 -2.37
#